data_d8f11c71924b213f5b82f5a1525fad8d
#
_entry.id   d8f11c71924b213f5b82f5a1525fad8d
#
_cell.length_a   1.000
_cell.length_b   1.000
_cell.length_c   1.000
_cell.angle_alpha   90.00
_cell.angle_beta   90.00
_cell.angle_gamma   90.00
#
_symmetry.space_group_name_H-M   'P 1'
#
loop_
_entity.id
_entity.type
_entity.pdbx_description
1 polymer ?
#
loop_
_entity_poly.entity_id
_entity_poly.type
_entity_poly.pdbx_seq_one_letter_code
_entity_poly.pdbx_strand_id
1 'polypeptide(L)'
;MADNFGLKIGVEGEKEFKKALSDINSSMKVLGSEMKLVDSTFDKQDKSVQALTARNEVLNKNIEAQKQKIDTLRSALENASSSFGENDRRTQAWQIQLNNAEAALNGMERELKQNN
;
A
#
# COMPACT_ATOMS: atom_id res chain seq x y z
N MET A 1 -7.09 18.99 -11.55
CA MET A 1 -6.54 18.60 -11.36
C MET A 1 -6.50 18.10 -10.61
N ALA A 2 -6.53 17.92 -10.68
CA ALA A 2 -6.23 17.68 -10.24
C ALA A 2 -5.83 17.36 -9.53
N ASP A 3 -5.84 17.32 -9.35
CA ASP A 3 -5.46 17.00 -8.69
C ASP A 3 -4.41 16.85 -8.02
N ASN A 4 -4.60 16.52 -6.90
CA ASN A 4 -3.40 16.56 -6.15
C ASN A 4 -2.33 15.66 -6.73
N PHE A 5 -2.70 14.54 -7.18
CA PHE A 5 -1.78 13.60 -7.81
C PHE A 5 -1.56 13.91 -9.28
N GLY A 6 -2.17 14.98 -9.75
CA GLY A 6 -1.90 15.51 -11.07
C GLY A 6 -0.68 16.41 -11.12
N LEU A 7 -0.05 16.67 -9.97
CA LEU A 7 1.14 17.49 -9.90
C LEU A 7 2.33 16.77 -10.54
N LYS A 8 3.15 17.53 -11.23
CA LYS A 8 4.35 16.96 -11.85
C LYS A 8 5.37 16.59 -10.79
N ILE A 9 6.08 15.51 -11.03
CA ILE A 9 7.22 15.13 -10.20
C ILE A 9 8.32 16.13 -10.44
N GLY A 10 8.78 16.74 -9.40
CA GLY A 10 9.81 17.74 -9.36
C GLY A 10 9.94 18.12 -7.92
N VAL A 11 10.39 19.32 -7.63
CA VAL A 11 10.58 19.72 -6.23
C VAL A 11 9.28 19.63 -5.46
N GLU A 12 8.19 20.19 -5.98
CA GLU A 12 6.90 20.19 -5.27
C GLU A 12 6.14 18.88 -5.43
N GLY A 13 6.00 18.41 -6.65
CA GLY A 13 5.23 17.20 -6.92
C GLY A 13 5.80 15.99 -6.23
N GLU A 14 7.11 15.83 -6.24
CA GLU A 14 7.79 14.72 -5.58
C GLU A 14 7.54 14.75 -4.06
N LYS A 15 7.61 15.93 -3.47
CA LYS A 15 7.38 16.14 -2.05
C LYS A 15 5.96 15.71 -1.65
N GLU A 16 4.98 16.09 -2.45
CA GLU A 16 3.58 15.73 -2.20
C GLU A 16 3.37 14.23 -2.27
N PHE A 17 3.93 13.56 -3.26
CA PHE A 17 3.84 12.12 -3.38
C PHE A 17 4.52 11.41 -2.23
N LYS A 18 5.71 11.88 -1.82
CA LYS A 18 6.43 11.28 -0.69
C LYS A 18 5.66 11.43 0.61
N LYS A 19 5.02 12.59 0.80
CA LYS A 19 4.19 12.82 1.99
C LYS A 19 2.99 11.90 2.00
N ALA A 20 2.30 11.77 0.88
CA ALA A 20 1.15 10.87 0.77
C ALA A 20 1.55 9.43 1.07
N LEU A 21 2.68 8.97 0.54
CA LEU A 21 3.20 7.63 0.80
C LEU A 21 3.55 7.44 2.27
N SER A 22 4.16 8.46 2.88
CA SER A 22 4.51 8.42 4.30
C SER A 22 3.27 8.26 5.17
N ASP A 23 2.21 9.00 4.85
CA ASP A 23 0.94 8.91 5.58
C ASP A 23 0.31 7.54 5.44
N ILE A 24 0.31 6.98 4.23
CA ILE A 24 -0.21 5.64 3.97
C ILE A 24 0.61 4.59 4.72
N ASN A 25 1.94 4.70 4.67
CA ASN A 25 2.83 3.76 5.36
C ASN A 25 2.63 3.81 6.88
N SER A 26 2.36 5.00 7.44
CA SER A 26 2.05 5.13 8.86
C SER A 26 0.74 4.42 9.21
N SER A 27 -0.28 4.57 8.38
CA SER A 27 -1.55 3.85 8.55
C SER A 27 -1.34 2.35 8.49
N MET A 28 -0.50 1.89 7.58
CA MET A 28 -0.21 0.46 7.45
C MET A 28 0.55 -0.09 8.65
N LYS A 29 1.38 0.73 9.29
CA LYS A 29 2.05 0.34 10.55
C LYS A 29 1.05 0.12 11.66
N VAL A 30 0.05 0.99 11.76
CA VAL A 30 -1.02 0.84 12.75
C VAL A 30 -1.78 -0.46 12.49
N LEU A 31 -2.10 -0.74 11.23
CA LEU A 31 -2.79 -1.98 10.87
C LEU A 31 -1.95 -3.22 11.17
N GLY A 32 -0.63 -3.14 10.98
CA GLY A 32 0.28 -4.22 11.36
C GLY A 32 0.24 -4.48 12.86
N SER A 33 0.17 -3.40 13.65
CA SER A 33 0.03 -3.48 15.09
C SER A 33 -1.30 -4.12 15.48
N GLU A 34 -2.40 -3.77 14.80
CA GLU A 34 -3.71 -4.37 15.03
C GLU A 34 -3.69 -5.87 14.73
N MET A 35 -3.00 -6.27 13.65
CA MET A 35 -2.88 -7.69 13.31
C MET A 35 -2.08 -8.45 14.37
N LYS A 36 -1.04 -7.83 14.93
CA LYS A 36 -0.30 -8.43 16.04
C LYS A 36 -1.18 -8.66 17.24
N LEU A 37 -2.06 -7.71 17.53
CA LEU A 37 -3.00 -7.85 18.63
C LEU A 37 -3.95 -9.02 18.39
N VAL A 38 -4.49 -9.14 17.19
CA VAL A 38 -5.35 -10.27 16.81
C VAL A 38 -4.59 -11.59 16.96
N ASP A 39 -3.35 -11.63 16.47
CA ASP A 39 -2.52 -12.85 16.55
C ASP A 39 -2.19 -13.23 18.02
N SER A 40 -2.11 -12.24 18.90
CA SER A 40 -1.87 -12.51 20.31
C SER A 40 -3.13 -12.99 21.03
N THR A 41 -4.30 -12.62 20.51
CA THR A 41 -5.59 -13.03 21.08
C THR A 41 -5.98 -14.43 20.63
N PHE A 42 -5.65 -14.77 19.38
CA PHE A 42 -6.00 -16.06 18.79
C PHE A 42 -4.72 -16.78 18.33
N ASP A 43 -4.67 -18.08 18.59
CA ASP A 43 -3.58 -18.92 18.08
C ASP A 43 -3.56 -18.84 16.54
N LYS A 44 -2.39 -18.91 15.96
CA LYS A 44 -2.23 -18.89 14.49
C LYS A 44 -2.98 -20.03 13.82
N GLN A 45 -3.12 -21.15 14.52
CA GLN A 45 -3.85 -22.32 14.04
C GLN A 45 -5.35 -22.21 14.24
N ASP A 46 -5.79 -21.19 14.98
CA ASP A 46 -7.22 -21.02 15.28
C ASP A 46 -7.97 -20.65 14.01
N LYS A 47 -8.89 -21.50 13.60
CA LYS A 47 -9.75 -21.30 12.43
C LYS A 47 -11.19 -21.00 12.81
N SER A 48 -11.42 -20.64 14.08
CA SER A 48 -12.77 -20.30 14.54
C SER A 48 -13.31 -19.09 13.77
N VAL A 49 -14.64 -18.95 13.77
CA VAL A 49 -15.30 -17.81 13.10
C VAL A 49 -14.80 -16.50 13.70
N GLN A 50 -14.62 -16.44 15.01
CA GLN A 50 -14.14 -15.25 15.69
C GLN A 50 -12.75 -14.87 15.25
N ALA A 51 -11.83 -15.84 15.19
CA ALA A 51 -10.45 -15.58 14.78
C ALA A 51 -10.37 -15.14 13.32
N LEU A 52 -11.06 -15.83 12.44
CA LEU A 52 -11.06 -15.50 11.01
C LEU A 52 -11.71 -14.14 10.74
N THR A 53 -12.79 -13.84 11.44
CA THR A 53 -13.47 -12.54 11.32
C THR A 53 -12.54 -11.40 11.72
N ALA A 54 -11.86 -11.58 12.87
CA ALA A 54 -10.93 -10.55 13.35
C ALA A 54 -9.77 -10.34 12.36
N ARG A 55 -9.20 -11.42 11.85
CA ARG A 55 -8.12 -11.33 10.86
C ARG A 55 -8.57 -10.67 9.56
N ASN A 56 -9.77 -11.05 9.11
CA ASN A 56 -10.30 -10.51 7.85
C ASN A 56 -10.61 -9.03 7.95
N GLU A 57 -11.05 -8.54 9.09
CA GLU A 57 -11.27 -7.11 9.29
C GLU A 57 -9.99 -6.31 9.08
N VAL A 58 -8.89 -6.77 9.69
CA VAL A 58 -7.61 -6.08 9.54
C VAL A 58 -7.07 -6.23 8.12
N LEU A 59 -7.21 -7.42 7.54
CA LEU A 59 -6.81 -7.67 6.15
C LEU A 59 -7.54 -6.74 5.18
N ASN A 60 -8.84 -6.58 5.35
CA ASN A 60 -9.61 -5.71 4.47
C ASN A 60 -9.14 -4.26 4.55
N LYS A 61 -8.85 -3.78 5.76
CA LYS A 61 -8.32 -2.43 5.95
C LYS A 61 -6.95 -2.29 5.30
N ASN A 62 -6.10 -3.30 5.44
CA ASN A 62 -4.77 -3.33 4.82
C ASN A 62 -4.86 -3.32 3.30
N ILE A 63 -5.79 -4.10 2.74
CA ILE A 63 -6.00 -4.16 1.30
C ILE A 63 -6.39 -2.78 0.77
N GLU A 64 -7.29 -2.07 1.48
CA GLU A 64 -7.69 -0.73 1.08
C GLU A 64 -6.52 0.25 1.14
N ALA A 65 -5.72 0.19 2.20
CA ALA A 65 -4.53 1.04 2.33
C ALA A 65 -3.53 0.73 1.21
N GLN A 66 -3.35 -0.55 0.89
CA GLN A 66 -2.43 -0.96 -0.16
C GLN A 66 -2.89 -0.48 -1.54
N LYS A 67 -4.19 -0.51 -1.80
CA LYS A 67 -4.76 0.02 -3.04
C LYS A 67 -4.51 1.52 -3.18
N GLN A 68 -4.67 2.28 -2.09
CA GLN A 68 -4.36 3.70 -2.08
C GLN A 68 -2.89 3.95 -2.37
N LYS A 69 -2.02 3.13 -1.79
CA LYS A 69 -0.58 3.22 -2.03
C LYS A 69 -0.25 2.99 -3.51
N ILE A 70 -0.87 1.98 -4.10
CA ILE A 70 -0.68 1.64 -5.51
C ILE A 70 -1.13 2.80 -6.41
N ASP A 71 -2.30 3.38 -6.13
CA ASP A 71 -2.80 4.51 -6.91
C ASP A 71 -1.86 5.71 -6.84
N THR A 72 -1.36 5.99 -5.64
CA THR A 72 -0.39 7.07 -5.43
C THR A 72 0.90 6.81 -6.20
N LEU A 73 1.39 5.58 -6.13
CA LEU A 73 2.63 5.21 -6.83
C LEU A 73 2.47 5.24 -8.34
N ARG A 74 1.32 4.84 -8.87
CA ARG A 74 1.05 4.93 -10.32
C ARG A 74 1.06 6.37 -10.79
N SER A 75 0.41 7.26 -10.04
CA SER A 75 0.42 8.68 -10.37
C SER A 75 1.82 9.26 -10.32
N ALA A 76 2.58 8.90 -9.29
CA ALA A 76 3.96 9.34 -9.15
C ALA A 76 4.82 8.84 -10.30
N LEU A 77 4.63 7.59 -10.70
CA LEU A 77 5.39 6.98 -11.81
C LEU A 77 5.08 7.68 -13.13
N GLU A 78 3.80 7.95 -13.41
CA GLU A 78 3.40 8.67 -14.62
C GLU A 78 4.06 10.05 -14.68
N ASN A 79 4.06 10.77 -13.57
CA ASN A 79 4.68 12.08 -13.51
C ASN A 79 6.18 12.00 -13.63
N ALA A 80 6.82 11.02 -13.00
CA ALA A 80 8.26 10.82 -13.09
C ALA A 80 8.67 10.49 -14.53
N SER A 81 7.91 9.62 -15.18
CA SER A 81 8.17 9.22 -16.56
C SER A 81 8.07 10.41 -17.50
N SER A 82 7.06 11.28 -17.32
CA SER A 82 6.89 12.50 -18.11
C SER A 82 7.97 13.54 -17.85
N SER A 83 8.38 13.68 -16.58
CA SER A 83 9.31 14.74 -16.18
C SER A 83 10.77 14.37 -16.36
N PHE A 84 11.11 13.11 -16.10
CA PHE A 84 12.51 12.66 -16.07
C PHE A 84 12.84 11.63 -17.16
N GLY A 85 11.84 11.00 -17.75
CA GLY A 85 12.03 9.93 -18.72
C GLY A 85 12.04 8.56 -18.05
N GLU A 86 11.73 7.54 -18.83
CA GLU A 86 11.57 6.16 -18.34
C GLU A 86 12.87 5.56 -17.79
N ASN A 87 14.00 5.98 -18.34
CA ASN A 87 15.30 5.44 -17.96
C ASN A 87 15.95 6.18 -16.79
N ASP A 88 15.30 7.24 -16.30
CA ASP A 88 15.83 7.99 -15.16
C ASP A 88 15.75 7.13 -13.89
N ARG A 89 16.78 7.24 -13.06
CA ARG A 89 16.88 6.47 -11.83
C ARG A 89 15.70 6.73 -10.89
N ARG A 90 15.19 7.96 -10.89
CA ARG A 90 14.05 8.32 -10.04
C ARG A 90 12.77 7.63 -10.52
N THR A 91 12.57 7.54 -11.82
CA THR A 91 11.45 6.83 -12.42
C THR A 91 11.53 5.34 -12.08
N GLN A 92 12.72 4.76 -12.20
CA GLN A 92 12.93 3.35 -11.88
C GLN A 92 12.66 3.07 -10.39
N ALA A 93 13.02 3.99 -9.50
CA ALA A 93 12.75 3.85 -8.07
C ALA A 93 11.24 3.78 -7.80
N TRP A 94 10.46 4.65 -8.45
CA TRP A 94 9.00 4.61 -8.32
C TRP A 94 8.41 3.32 -8.87
N GLN A 95 8.96 2.83 -9.98
CA GLN A 95 8.52 1.56 -10.57
C GLN A 95 8.76 0.39 -9.62
N ILE A 96 9.91 0.36 -8.96
CA ILE A 96 10.23 -0.71 -8.00
C ILE A 96 9.24 -0.67 -6.84
N GLN A 97 8.95 0.50 -6.31
CA GLN A 97 7.99 0.64 -5.22
C GLN A 97 6.59 0.17 -5.65
N LEU A 98 6.18 0.51 -6.87
CA LEU A 98 4.89 0.07 -7.39
C LEU A 98 4.83 -1.44 -7.50
N ASN A 99 5.87 -2.06 -8.05
CA ASN A 99 5.93 -3.51 -8.18
C ASN A 99 5.82 -4.19 -6.82
N ASN A 100 6.54 -3.66 -5.83
CA ASN A 100 6.50 -4.21 -4.47
C ASN A 100 5.13 -4.05 -3.83
N ALA A 101 4.47 -2.92 -4.07
CA ALA A 101 3.13 -2.67 -3.54
C ALA A 101 2.10 -3.62 -4.16
N GLU A 102 2.21 -3.85 -5.46
CA GLU A 102 1.30 -4.78 -6.15
C GLU A 102 1.51 -6.22 -5.68
N ALA A 103 2.76 -6.62 -5.47
CA ALA A 103 3.07 -7.94 -4.93
C ALA A 103 2.49 -8.12 -3.52
N ALA A 104 2.60 -7.08 -2.69
CA ALA A 104 2.03 -7.11 -1.33
C ALA A 104 0.52 -7.23 -1.36
N LEU A 105 -0.14 -6.49 -2.26
CA LEU A 105 -1.60 -6.57 -2.41
C LEU A 105 -2.03 -7.98 -2.81
N ASN A 106 -1.35 -8.57 -3.78
CA ASN A 106 -1.66 -9.92 -4.23
C ASN A 106 -1.55 -10.92 -3.08
N GLY A 107 -0.55 -10.77 -2.23
CA GLY A 107 -0.38 -11.63 -1.06
C GLY A 107 -1.52 -11.49 -0.06
N MET A 108 -1.94 -10.25 0.20
CA MET A 108 -3.05 -9.97 1.12
C MET A 108 -4.37 -10.53 0.60
N GLU A 109 -4.64 -10.36 -0.68
CA GLU A 109 -5.86 -10.88 -1.30
C GLU A 109 -5.89 -12.41 -1.29
N ARG A 110 -4.74 -13.01 -1.48
CA ARG A 110 -4.62 -14.47 -1.42
C ARG A 110 -4.91 -14.97 -0.01
N GLU A 111 -4.36 -14.30 1.00
CA GLU A 111 -4.61 -14.66 2.40
C GLU A 111 -6.08 -14.51 2.76
N LEU A 112 -6.71 -13.42 2.34
CA LEU A 112 -8.13 -13.19 2.59
C LEU A 112 -8.97 -14.29 1.97
N LYS A 113 -8.64 -14.70 0.76
CA LYS A 113 -9.33 -15.79 0.07
C LYS A 113 -9.18 -17.12 0.80
N GLN A 114 -8.00 -17.39 1.35
CA GLN A 114 -7.75 -18.61 2.13
C GLN A 114 -8.53 -18.63 3.42
N ASN A 115 -8.78 -17.46 4.01
CA ASN A 115 -9.52 -17.35 5.27
C ASN A 115 -11.04 -17.49 5.09
N ASN A 116 -11.51 -17.39 3.87
CA ASN A 116 -12.93 -17.58 3.53
C ASN A 116 -13.20 -19.01 3.05
#